data_0bd5b20543e93b44d68ce58c07e017d1
#
_entry.id   0bd5b20543e93b44d68ce58c07e017d1
#
_cell.length_a   1.000
_cell.length_b   1.000
_cell.length_c   1.000
_cell.angle_alpha   90.00
_cell.angle_beta   90.00
_cell.angle_gamma   90.00
#
_symmetry.space_group_name_H-M   'P 1'
#
loop_
_entity.id
_entity.type
_entity.pdbx_description
1 polymer ?
#
loop_
_entity_poly.entity_id
_entity_poly.type
_entity_poly.pdbx_seq_one_letter_code
_entity_poly.pdbx_strand_id
1 'polypeptide(L)'
;MDTIVTMGLVLRETRYKEADRILTILTPELGVISASAPNSLRLKSKLFSAYGLFCYSEFVLVPGRNMYTVREASVNTIFHGVSSSIEGMGLAMYLDEMAVSLSPTGTEAGKELRLLLNCLYMISRQKADLRVIKAVFELRTMSECGFLPQLACCNVCGKYDDASFYLDLQEGYLLCPDCAQKTGKPCNLDAGALYALRHICLVEDKKIFAFKISVGSLAKLSAVAEQYALTHLDKPLKSYSFLKSVLP
;
A
#
# COMPACT_ATOMS: atom_id res chain seq x y z
N MET A 1 33.27 11.45 1.73
CA MET A 1 31.88 11.56 1.28
C MET A 1 31.06 10.88 2.34
N ASP A 2 30.11 11.59 2.90
CA ASP A 2 29.25 11.05 3.93
C ASP A 2 28.36 9.97 3.31
N THR A 3 28.33 8.80 3.91
CA THR A 3 27.49 7.69 3.50
C THR A 3 26.25 7.63 4.39
N ILE A 4 25.13 7.26 3.82
CA ILE A 4 23.86 7.04 4.54
C ILE A 4 23.63 5.53 4.60
N VAL A 5 23.39 5.01 5.79
CA VAL A 5 22.97 3.62 6.00
C VAL A 5 21.48 3.63 6.29
N THR A 6 20.68 2.92 5.50
CA THR A 6 19.23 2.86 5.68
C THR A 6 18.68 1.51 5.25
N MET A 7 17.60 1.10 5.89
CA MET A 7 16.77 0.01 5.39
C MET A 7 15.92 0.48 4.22
N GLY A 8 15.62 -0.40 3.27
CA GLY A 8 14.75 -0.04 2.16
C GLY A 8 14.16 -1.24 1.44
N LEU A 9 12.98 -1.04 0.89
CA LEU A 9 12.29 -2.00 0.04
C LEU A 9 12.46 -1.60 -1.42
N VAL A 10 12.95 -2.52 -2.25
CA VAL A 10 13.07 -2.29 -3.70
C VAL A 10 11.70 -2.37 -4.34
N LEU A 11 11.20 -1.23 -4.82
CA LEU A 11 9.90 -1.09 -5.47
C LEU A 11 9.99 -1.27 -6.98
N ARG A 12 11.11 -0.90 -7.58
CA ARG A 12 11.34 -1.04 -9.02
C ARG A 12 12.81 -1.21 -9.30
N GLU A 13 13.12 -2.05 -10.28
CA GLU A 13 14.44 -2.15 -10.89
C GLU A 13 14.35 -1.89 -12.39
N THR A 14 15.27 -1.09 -12.90
CA THR A 14 15.39 -0.81 -14.33
C THR A 14 16.82 -1.04 -14.76
N ARG A 15 17.03 -1.84 -15.81
CA ARG A 15 18.36 -2.02 -16.38
C ARG A 15 18.89 -0.70 -16.94
N TYR A 16 20.13 -0.39 -16.60
CA TYR A 16 20.81 0.82 -17.03
C TYR A 16 22.22 0.45 -17.48
N LYS A 17 22.59 0.82 -18.72
CA LYS A 17 23.83 0.36 -19.35
C LYS A 17 23.94 -1.18 -19.39
N GLU A 18 25.13 -1.71 -19.58
CA GLU A 18 25.37 -3.17 -19.76
C GLU A 18 25.33 -3.94 -18.43
N ALA A 19 25.75 -3.34 -17.33
CA ALA A 19 25.96 -4.04 -16.06
C ALA A 19 25.26 -3.40 -14.86
N ASP A 20 24.58 -2.26 -15.02
CA ASP A 20 24.04 -1.45 -13.95
C ASP A 20 22.52 -1.55 -13.89
N ARG A 21 21.96 -1.21 -12.72
CA ARG A 21 20.52 -0.99 -12.52
C ARG A 21 20.30 0.39 -11.92
N ILE A 22 19.11 0.94 -12.17
CA ILE A 22 18.53 2.02 -11.37
C ILE A 22 17.43 1.40 -10.53
N LEU A 23 17.48 1.64 -9.23
CA LEU A 23 16.51 1.14 -8.26
C LEU A 23 15.62 2.30 -7.79
N THR A 24 14.33 2.04 -7.65
CA THR A 24 13.42 2.86 -6.84
C THR A 24 13.28 2.14 -5.50
N ILE A 25 13.60 2.82 -4.41
CA ILE A 25 13.66 2.22 -3.07
C ILE A 25 12.78 3.06 -2.14
N LEU A 26 11.88 2.42 -1.41
CA LEU A 26 11.15 3.05 -0.30
C LEU A 26 11.97 2.86 0.98
N THR A 27 12.35 3.97 1.59
CA THR A 27 13.13 4.01 2.83
C THR A 27 12.35 4.70 3.94
N PRO A 28 12.60 4.40 5.22
CA PRO A 28 11.83 5.00 6.31
C PRO A 28 12.11 6.49 6.51
N GLU A 29 13.37 6.94 6.31
CA GLU A 29 13.76 8.33 6.60
C GLU A 29 13.78 9.24 5.37
N LEU A 30 13.98 8.67 4.17
CA LEU A 30 14.16 9.44 2.93
C LEU A 30 12.97 9.34 1.98
N GLY A 31 11.93 8.57 2.35
CA GLY A 31 10.81 8.28 1.46
C GLY A 31 11.22 7.45 0.23
N VAL A 32 10.60 7.70 -0.90
CA VAL A 32 10.94 7.05 -2.17
C VAL A 32 12.14 7.72 -2.81
N ILE A 33 13.23 6.97 -2.98
CA ILE A 33 14.47 7.45 -3.58
C ILE A 33 14.83 6.69 -4.85
N SER A 34 15.61 7.32 -5.72
CA SER A 34 16.27 6.68 -6.86
C SER A 34 17.74 6.43 -6.54
N ALA A 35 18.23 5.24 -6.81
CA ALA A 35 19.62 4.86 -6.57
C ALA A 35 20.21 4.08 -7.75
N SER A 36 21.40 4.49 -8.20
CA SER A 36 22.20 3.71 -9.15
C SER A 36 22.89 2.57 -8.44
N ALA A 37 22.80 1.36 -8.99
CA ALA A 37 23.48 0.16 -8.50
C ALA A 37 24.50 -0.36 -9.54
N PRO A 38 25.75 0.12 -9.51
CA PRO A 38 26.78 -0.24 -10.47
C PRO A 38 27.12 -1.73 -10.40
N ASN A 39 27.40 -2.35 -11.55
CA ASN A 39 27.78 -3.74 -11.69
C ASN A 39 26.78 -4.76 -11.08
N SER A 40 25.56 -4.36 -10.79
CA SER A 40 24.55 -5.20 -10.14
C SER A 40 24.03 -6.36 -11.00
N LEU A 41 24.22 -6.30 -12.31
CA LEU A 41 23.85 -7.38 -13.27
C LEU A 41 24.94 -8.44 -13.44
N ARG A 42 26.14 -8.26 -12.87
CA ARG A 42 27.22 -9.26 -12.96
C ARG A 42 26.89 -10.45 -12.06
N LEU A 43 26.91 -11.66 -12.61
CA LEU A 43 26.59 -12.93 -11.91
C LEU A 43 27.43 -13.17 -10.64
N LYS A 44 28.65 -12.62 -10.56
CA LYS A 44 29.52 -12.70 -9.38
C LYS A 44 29.28 -11.57 -8.36
N SER A 45 28.31 -10.68 -8.61
CA SER A 45 27.98 -9.61 -7.67
C SER A 45 27.32 -10.21 -6.44
N LYS A 46 27.91 -10.03 -5.26
CA LYS A 46 27.29 -10.36 -3.96
C LYS A 46 25.95 -9.63 -3.76
N LEU A 47 25.71 -8.62 -4.57
CA LEU A 47 24.58 -7.72 -4.51
C LEU A 47 23.42 -8.13 -5.43
N PHE A 48 23.59 -9.18 -6.24
CA PHE A 48 22.59 -9.59 -7.25
C PHE A 48 21.22 -9.87 -6.62
N SER A 49 21.19 -10.52 -5.45
CA SER A 49 19.96 -10.86 -4.74
C SER A 49 19.37 -9.68 -3.95
N ALA A 50 20.18 -8.71 -3.56
CA ALA A 50 19.74 -7.56 -2.74
C ALA A 50 18.92 -6.53 -3.51
N TYR A 51 18.93 -6.59 -4.85
CA TYR A 51 18.32 -5.59 -5.73
C TYR A 51 17.06 -6.07 -6.44
N GLY A 52 16.61 -7.29 -6.16
CA GLY A 52 15.39 -7.82 -6.76
C GLY A 52 14.14 -7.08 -6.29
N LEU A 53 13.12 -7.07 -7.13
CA LEU A 53 11.80 -6.54 -6.81
C LEU A 53 11.27 -7.17 -5.51
N PHE A 54 10.71 -6.34 -4.62
CA PHE A 54 10.24 -6.71 -3.28
C PHE A 54 11.32 -7.32 -2.37
N CYS A 55 12.59 -6.96 -2.59
CA CYS A 55 13.67 -7.28 -1.67
C CYS A 55 13.79 -6.17 -0.63
N TYR A 56 13.71 -6.52 0.64
CA TYR A 56 13.95 -5.62 1.77
C TYR A 56 15.39 -5.80 2.24
N SER A 57 16.19 -4.75 2.14
CA SER A 57 17.63 -4.79 2.35
C SER A 57 18.12 -3.58 3.14
N GLU A 58 19.28 -3.73 3.78
CA GLU A 58 20.06 -2.60 4.26
C GLU A 58 20.94 -2.09 3.13
N PHE A 59 20.95 -0.79 2.92
CA PHE A 59 21.72 -0.12 1.88
C PHE A 59 22.72 0.86 2.48
N VAL A 60 23.95 0.86 1.95
CA VAL A 60 24.95 1.92 2.14
C VAL A 60 24.91 2.79 0.90
N LEU A 61 24.40 4.00 1.04
CA LEU A 61 24.15 4.94 -0.04
C LEU A 61 25.15 6.10 -0.01
N VAL A 62 25.63 6.51 -1.18
CA VAL A 62 26.40 7.73 -1.37
C VAL A 62 25.51 8.76 -2.04
N PRO A 63 25.27 9.95 -1.44
CA PRO A 63 24.52 11.01 -2.09
C PRO A 63 25.17 11.46 -3.40
N GLY A 64 24.38 11.60 -4.45
CA GLY A 64 24.79 12.16 -5.74
C GLY A 64 23.95 13.40 -6.07
N ARG A 65 24.22 14.02 -7.22
CA ARG A 65 23.53 15.26 -7.62
C ARG A 65 22.04 15.05 -7.87
N ASN A 66 21.66 13.96 -8.53
CA ASN A 66 20.26 13.69 -8.94
C ASN A 66 19.72 12.37 -8.36
N MET A 67 20.58 11.48 -7.91
CA MET A 67 20.22 10.17 -7.34
C MET A 67 21.33 9.69 -6.43
N TYR A 68 21.02 8.75 -5.58
CA TYR A 68 22.01 8.06 -4.75
C TYR A 68 22.79 7.04 -5.58
N THR A 69 23.94 6.61 -5.05
CA THR A 69 24.69 5.46 -5.57
C THR A 69 24.78 4.42 -4.47
N VAL A 70 24.35 3.19 -4.76
CA VAL A 70 24.49 2.06 -3.84
C VAL A 70 25.96 1.63 -3.82
N ARG A 71 26.59 1.73 -2.66
CA ARG A 71 27.95 1.26 -2.41
C ARG A 71 27.95 -0.20 -1.96
N GLU A 72 27.05 -0.52 -1.03
CA GLU A 72 26.88 -1.84 -0.44
C GLU A 72 25.39 -2.09 -0.19
N ALA A 73 24.98 -3.35 -0.22
CA ALA A 73 23.67 -3.77 0.22
C ALA A 73 23.72 -5.17 0.84
N SER A 74 22.89 -5.39 1.84
CA SER A 74 22.77 -6.65 2.54
C SER A 74 21.28 -7.01 2.66
N VAL A 75 20.93 -8.21 2.18
CA VAL A 75 19.55 -8.70 2.18
C VAL A 75 19.09 -8.97 3.60
N ASN A 76 17.95 -8.41 3.97
CA ASN A 76 17.24 -8.76 5.19
C ASN A 76 16.15 -9.80 4.90
N THR A 77 15.24 -9.50 3.96
CA THR A 77 14.10 -10.36 3.64
C THR A 77 13.76 -10.29 2.15
N ILE A 78 13.44 -11.43 1.57
CA ILE A 78 12.89 -11.53 0.21
C ILE A 78 11.50 -12.16 0.29
N PHE A 79 10.51 -11.51 -0.30
CA PHE A 79 9.13 -11.99 -0.30
C PHE A 79 8.86 -12.93 -1.51
N HIS A 80 9.58 -14.05 -1.59
CA HIS A 80 9.49 -15.00 -2.71
C HIS A 80 8.07 -15.48 -3.00
N GLY A 81 7.22 -15.65 -1.97
CA GLY A 81 5.85 -16.12 -2.15
C GLY A 81 4.92 -15.14 -2.86
N VAL A 82 5.32 -13.87 -3.06
CA VAL A 82 4.54 -12.90 -3.82
C VAL A 82 4.40 -13.32 -5.28
N SER A 83 5.44 -13.92 -5.85
CA SER A 83 5.45 -14.41 -7.24
C SER A 83 4.85 -15.81 -7.43
N SER A 84 4.30 -16.41 -6.37
CA SER A 84 3.70 -17.76 -6.45
C SER A 84 2.34 -17.78 -7.14
N SER A 85 1.68 -16.63 -7.29
CA SER A 85 0.45 -16.47 -8.06
C SER A 85 0.45 -15.16 -8.83
N ILE A 86 -0.31 -15.13 -9.93
CA ILE A 86 -0.45 -13.93 -10.76
C ILE A 86 -1.27 -12.85 -10.05
N GLU A 87 -2.25 -13.25 -9.24
CA GLU A 87 -3.07 -12.37 -8.42
C GLU A 87 -2.23 -11.72 -7.31
N GLY A 88 -1.39 -12.51 -6.62
CA GLY A 88 -0.48 -12.01 -5.59
C GLY A 88 0.53 -11.01 -6.14
N MET A 89 1.11 -11.31 -7.30
CA MET A 89 2.03 -10.40 -7.98
C MET A 89 1.31 -9.13 -8.45
N GLY A 90 0.11 -9.27 -9.05
CA GLY A 90 -0.69 -8.13 -9.50
C GLY A 90 -1.06 -7.22 -8.35
N LEU A 91 -1.47 -7.78 -7.21
CA LEU A 91 -1.75 -6.99 -6.01
C LEU A 91 -0.49 -6.29 -5.49
N ALA A 92 0.63 -6.99 -5.35
CA ALA A 92 1.87 -6.39 -4.86
C ALA A 92 2.33 -5.21 -5.73
N MET A 93 2.25 -5.33 -7.06
CA MET A 93 2.57 -4.23 -7.99
C MET A 93 1.63 -3.03 -7.83
N TYR A 94 0.36 -3.28 -7.54
CA TYR A 94 -0.62 -2.23 -7.28
C TYR A 94 -0.33 -1.48 -5.97
N LEU A 95 -0.07 -2.22 -4.89
CA LEU A 95 0.27 -1.63 -3.59
C LEU A 95 1.57 -0.81 -3.68
N ASP A 96 2.54 -1.30 -4.43
CA ASP A 96 3.82 -0.67 -4.70
C ASP A 96 3.66 0.67 -5.44
N GLU A 97 2.91 0.67 -6.55
CA GLU A 97 2.67 1.89 -7.32
C GLU A 97 1.90 2.93 -6.50
N MET A 98 0.94 2.50 -5.67
CA MET A 98 0.20 3.37 -4.78
C MET A 98 1.14 3.97 -3.71
N ALA A 99 2.03 3.18 -3.10
CA ALA A 99 3.02 3.67 -2.15
C ALA A 99 3.96 4.71 -2.78
N VAL A 100 4.46 4.45 -4.00
CA VAL A 100 5.28 5.44 -4.75
C VAL A 100 4.51 6.74 -5.01
N SER A 101 3.22 6.64 -5.34
CA SER A 101 2.40 7.81 -5.66
C SER A 101 2.14 8.71 -4.45
N LEU A 102 2.14 8.14 -3.24
CA LEU A 102 1.76 8.83 -2.00
C LEU A 102 2.94 9.16 -1.08
N SER A 103 4.14 8.65 -1.37
CA SER A 103 5.35 8.87 -0.54
C SER A 103 6.32 9.82 -1.24
N PRO A 104 6.26 11.14 -0.98
CA PRO A 104 7.16 12.10 -1.59
C PRO A 104 8.63 11.83 -1.21
N THR A 105 9.54 12.12 -2.14
CA THR A 105 10.99 12.05 -1.87
C THR A 105 11.39 13.07 -0.80
N GLY A 106 12.20 12.65 0.15
CA GLY A 106 12.73 13.52 1.21
C GLY A 106 11.82 13.68 2.43
N THR A 107 10.76 12.89 2.52
CA THR A 107 9.87 12.84 3.69
C THR A 107 9.97 11.49 4.39
N GLU A 108 9.71 11.47 5.70
CA GLU A 108 9.64 10.22 6.45
C GLU A 108 8.47 9.36 5.93
N ALA A 109 8.75 8.08 5.63
CA ALA A 109 7.79 7.11 5.12
C ALA A 109 7.86 5.77 5.91
N GLY A 110 8.21 5.84 7.18
CA GLY A 110 8.36 4.64 8.01
C GLY A 110 7.06 3.88 8.27
N LYS A 111 5.91 4.57 8.31
CA LYS A 111 4.58 3.94 8.45
C LYS A 111 4.18 3.24 7.16
N GLU A 112 4.30 3.90 6.04
CA GLU A 112 3.99 3.40 4.70
C GLU A 112 4.85 2.17 4.37
N LEU A 113 6.15 2.25 4.64
CA LEU A 113 7.06 1.12 4.47
C LEU A 113 6.63 -0.07 5.34
N ARG A 114 6.31 0.15 6.61
CA ARG A 114 5.86 -0.91 7.51
C ARG A 114 4.55 -1.56 7.05
N LEU A 115 3.59 -0.75 6.62
CA LEU A 115 2.32 -1.24 6.10
C LEU A 115 2.54 -2.10 4.85
N LEU A 116 3.35 -1.61 3.89
CA LEU A 116 3.67 -2.34 2.67
C LEU A 116 4.39 -3.66 2.95
N LEU A 117 5.39 -3.66 3.85
CA LEU A 117 6.08 -4.88 4.28
C LEU A 117 5.12 -5.91 4.89
N ASN A 118 4.18 -5.45 5.74
CA ASN A 118 3.16 -6.32 6.33
C ASN A 118 2.24 -6.92 5.24
N CYS A 119 1.80 -6.13 4.28
CA CYS A 119 0.97 -6.60 3.17
C CYS A 119 1.72 -7.62 2.29
N LEU A 120 2.98 -7.34 1.92
CA LEU A 120 3.83 -8.28 1.18
C LEU A 120 4.05 -9.59 1.93
N TYR A 121 4.22 -9.53 3.26
CA TYR A 121 4.31 -10.71 4.11
C TYR A 121 3.02 -11.53 4.07
N MET A 122 1.86 -10.87 4.20
CA MET A 122 0.54 -11.54 4.15
C MET A 122 0.30 -12.21 2.79
N ILE A 123 0.64 -11.54 1.67
CA ILE A 123 0.58 -12.10 0.31
C ILE A 123 1.54 -13.29 0.20
N SER A 124 2.81 -13.10 0.54
CA SER A 124 3.86 -14.10 0.40
C SER A 124 3.58 -15.38 1.21
N ARG A 125 2.89 -15.27 2.34
CA ARG A 125 2.52 -16.38 3.22
C ARG A 125 1.09 -16.86 3.05
N GLN A 126 0.32 -16.26 2.13
CA GLN A 126 -1.08 -16.57 1.89
C GLN A 126 -1.92 -16.59 3.18
N LYS A 127 -1.70 -15.61 4.07
CA LYS A 127 -2.30 -15.56 5.42
C LYS A 127 -3.68 -14.90 5.46
N ALA A 128 -4.08 -14.22 4.38
CA ALA A 128 -5.37 -13.57 4.27
C ALA A 128 -5.86 -13.58 2.81
N ASP A 129 -7.16 -13.38 2.61
CA ASP A 129 -7.75 -13.11 1.29
C ASP A 129 -7.10 -11.85 0.70
N LEU A 130 -6.72 -11.89 -0.58
CA LEU A 130 -6.05 -10.78 -1.26
C LEU A 130 -6.91 -9.51 -1.27
N ARG A 131 -8.23 -9.64 -1.31
CA ARG A 131 -9.18 -8.51 -1.23
C ARG A 131 -9.15 -7.85 0.15
N VAL A 132 -8.94 -8.63 1.23
CA VAL A 132 -8.72 -8.08 2.57
C VAL A 132 -7.44 -7.28 2.62
N ILE A 133 -6.33 -7.85 2.09
CA ILE A 133 -5.03 -7.17 2.07
C ILE A 133 -5.12 -5.87 1.28
N LYS A 134 -5.78 -5.90 0.12
CA LYS A 134 -6.03 -4.72 -0.72
C LYS A 134 -6.78 -3.64 0.04
N ALA A 135 -7.94 -3.96 0.61
CA ALA A 135 -8.77 -3.01 1.34
C ALA A 135 -8.05 -2.41 2.57
N VAL A 136 -7.29 -3.25 3.31
CA VAL A 136 -6.47 -2.79 4.44
C VAL A 136 -5.44 -1.77 3.98
N PHE A 137 -4.70 -2.07 2.90
CA PHE A 137 -3.69 -1.16 2.39
C PHE A 137 -4.29 0.17 1.92
N GLU A 138 -5.33 0.11 1.08
CA GLU A 138 -6.00 1.29 0.53
C GLU A 138 -6.52 2.22 1.63
N LEU A 139 -7.30 1.69 2.56
CA LEU A 139 -7.93 2.48 3.61
C LEU A 139 -6.91 3.03 4.62
N ARG A 140 -5.93 2.20 5.00
CA ARG A 140 -4.91 2.63 5.96
C ARG A 140 -4.00 3.70 5.37
N THR A 141 -3.56 3.52 4.14
CA THR A 141 -2.72 4.51 3.45
C THR A 141 -3.47 5.84 3.28
N MET A 142 -4.75 5.81 2.85
CA MET A 142 -5.57 7.02 2.78
C MET A 142 -5.68 7.71 4.14
N SER A 143 -5.92 6.94 5.20
CA SER A 143 -6.02 7.51 6.56
C SER A 143 -4.72 8.17 7.01
N GLU A 144 -3.57 7.58 6.69
CA GLU A 144 -2.24 8.11 7.06
C GLU A 144 -1.82 9.31 6.20
N CYS A 145 -2.31 9.39 4.97
CA CYS A 145 -2.09 10.54 4.08
C CYS A 145 -3.05 11.73 4.34
N GLY A 146 -3.85 11.68 5.40
CA GLY A 146 -4.74 12.79 5.78
C GLY A 146 -6.18 12.66 5.25
N PHE A 147 -6.50 11.60 4.54
CA PHE A 147 -7.85 11.29 4.05
C PHE A 147 -8.58 10.30 4.98
N LEU A 148 -8.47 10.49 6.30
CA LEU A 148 -9.21 9.69 7.27
C LEU A 148 -10.71 10.05 7.20
N PRO A 149 -11.61 9.10 6.86
CA PRO A 149 -13.05 9.39 6.83
C PRO A 149 -13.59 9.68 8.24
N GLN A 150 -14.69 10.46 8.31
CA GLN A 150 -15.42 10.72 9.56
C GLN A 150 -16.31 9.51 9.88
N LEU A 151 -15.76 8.57 10.64
CA LEU A 151 -16.35 7.24 10.88
C LEU A 151 -17.14 7.14 12.19
N ALA A 152 -17.22 8.20 12.97
CA ALA A 152 -17.86 8.16 14.29
C ALA A 152 -19.37 7.87 14.20
N CYS A 153 -20.11 8.67 13.43
CA CYS A 153 -21.57 8.58 13.33
C CYS A 153 -22.07 9.22 12.03
N CYS A 154 -23.39 9.15 11.80
CA CYS A 154 -24.07 9.87 10.72
C CYS A 154 -23.82 11.37 10.86
N ASN A 155 -23.30 12.00 9.81
CA ASN A 155 -22.94 13.42 9.77
C ASN A 155 -24.13 14.38 9.92
N VAL A 156 -25.37 13.89 9.69
CA VAL A 156 -26.59 14.69 9.75
C VAL A 156 -27.32 14.54 11.10
N CYS A 157 -27.53 13.30 11.57
CA CYS A 157 -28.37 13.06 12.76
C CYS A 157 -27.61 12.46 13.95
N GLY A 158 -26.30 12.20 13.83
CA GLY A 158 -25.49 11.65 14.90
C GLY A 158 -25.72 10.16 15.19
N LYS A 159 -26.52 9.43 14.39
CA LYS A 159 -26.75 8.00 14.59
C LYS A 159 -25.46 7.22 14.44
N TYR A 160 -25.08 6.49 15.49
CA TYR A 160 -23.81 5.74 15.55
C TYR A 160 -23.87 4.36 14.92
N ASP A 161 -24.99 3.65 15.10
CA ASP A 161 -25.19 2.26 14.70
C ASP A 161 -26.48 2.06 13.90
N ASP A 162 -26.36 1.28 12.82
CA ASP A 162 -27.48 0.89 11.97
C ASP A 162 -27.08 -0.34 11.13
N ALA A 163 -28.05 -0.97 10.48
CA ALA A 163 -27.84 -2.13 9.61
C ALA A 163 -26.96 -1.82 8.37
N SER A 164 -26.95 -0.55 7.94
CA SER A 164 -26.17 -0.09 6.79
C SER A 164 -25.86 1.40 6.90
N PHE A 165 -24.85 1.85 6.13
CA PHE A 165 -24.48 3.24 6.01
C PHE A 165 -24.10 3.57 4.55
N TYR A 166 -24.22 4.84 4.20
CA TYR A 166 -23.61 5.41 3.02
C TYR A 166 -22.34 6.13 3.44
N LEU A 167 -21.20 5.75 2.87
CA LEU A 167 -19.96 6.54 2.93
C LEU A 167 -19.88 7.39 1.67
N ASP A 168 -19.80 8.70 1.86
CA ASP A 168 -19.47 9.62 0.76
C ASP A 168 -18.00 9.47 0.40
N LEU A 169 -17.74 9.07 -0.84
CA LEU A 169 -16.38 8.73 -1.29
C LEU A 169 -15.50 9.96 -1.55
N GLN A 170 -16.10 11.11 -1.75
CA GLN A 170 -15.42 12.36 -2.01
C GLN A 170 -15.15 13.13 -0.72
N GLU A 171 -16.16 13.27 0.11
CA GLU A 171 -16.09 14.08 1.33
C GLU A 171 -15.74 13.27 2.59
N GLY A 172 -15.80 11.95 2.52
CA GLY A 172 -15.38 11.05 3.60
C GLY A 172 -16.30 11.03 4.84
N TYR A 173 -17.60 11.36 4.73
CA TYR A 173 -18.54 11.29 5.84
C TYR A 173 -19.56 10.16 5.70
N LEU A 174 -20.16 9.76 6.82
CA LEU A 174 -21.20 8.73 6.88
C LEU A 174 -22.61 9.33 6.92
N LEU A 175 -23.57 8.67 6.25
CA LEU A 175 -25.00 8.87 6.43
C LEU A 175 -25.68 7.55 6.82
N CYS A 176 -26.58 7.59 7.82
CA CYS A 176 -27.46 6.47 8.11
C CYS A 176 -28.51 6.29 7.00
N PRO A 177 -29.25 5.15 6.92
CA PRO A 177 -30.20 4.89 5.85
C PRO A 177 -31.23 6.00 5.67
N ASP A 178 -31.81 6.49 6.79
CA ASP A 178 -32.82 7.54 6.77
C ASP A 178 -32.31 8.86 6.16
N CYS A 179 -31.06 9.24 6.48
CA CYS A 179 -30.45 10.46 5.97
C CYS A 179 -29.95 10.27 4.53
N ALA A 180 -29.43 9.09 4.18
CA ALA A 180 -29.00 8.75 2.83
C ALA A 180 -30.20 8.73 1.86
N GLN A 181 -31.34 8.17 2.28
CA GLN A 181 -32.57 8.15 1.49
C GLN A 181 -33.07 9.57 1.15
N LYS A 182 -33.00 10.50 2.12
CA LYS A 182 -33.38 11.90 1.89
C LYS A 182 -32.52 12.62 0.84
N THR A 183 -31.29 12.14 0.65
CA THR A 183 -30.36 12.68 -0.36
C THR A 183 -30.34 11.85 -1.65
N GLY A 184 -31.15 10.79 -1.75
CA GLY A 184 -31.17 9.89 -2.90
C GLY A 184 -29.95 8.99 -3.04
N LYS A 185 -29.14 8.85 -1.98
CA LYS A 185 -27.88 8.05 -2.00
C LYS A 185 -28.13 6.66 -1.42
N PRO A 186 -27.86 5.57 -2.16
CA PRO A 186 -27.98 4.20 -1.65
C PRO A 186 -26.85 3.89 -0.67
N CYS A 187 -27.15 3.18 0.43
CA CYS A 187 -26.11 2.69 1.35
C CYS A 187 -25.15 1.74 0.63
N ASN A 188 -23.85 1.96 0.81
CA ASN A 188 -22.77 1.19 0.19
C ASN A 188 -21.97 0.32 1.18
N LEU A 189 -22.25 0.45 2.48
CA LEU A 189 -21.67 -0.36 3.56
C LEU A 189 -22.79 -1.03 4.36
N ASP A 190 -22.65 -2.32 4.67
CA ASP A 190 -23.41 -2.97 5.74
C ASP A 190 -22.67 -2.84 7.09
N ALA A 191 -23.27 -3.27 8.17
CA ALA A 191 -22.70 -3.18 9.52
C ALA A 191 -21.33 -3.87 9.61
N GLY A 192 -21.14 -5.04 8.95
CA GLY A 192 -19.87 -5.77 8.93
C GLY A 192 -18.77 -5.03 8.17
N ALA A 193 -19.09 -4.44 7.03
CA ALA A 193 -18.16 -3.63 6.25
C ALA A 193 -17.78 -2.33 6.99
N LEU A 194 -18.74 -1.65 7.62
CA LEU A 194 -18.46 -0.46 8.43
C LEU A 194 -17.60 -0.79 9.65
N TYR A 195 -17.87 -1.91 10.34
CA TYR A 195 -17.03 -2.36 11.45
C TYR A 195 -15.58 -2.58 10.99
N ALA A 196 -15.37 -3.29 9.88
CA ALA A 196 -14.04 -3.53 9.34
C ALA A 196 -13.35 -2.24 8.88
N LEU A 197 -14.08 -1.32 8.26
CA LEU A 197 -13.58 0.01 7.88
C LEU A 197 -13.09 0.79 9.10
N ARG A 198 -13.91 0.89 10.16
CA ARG A 198 -13.52 1.51 11.44
C ARG A 198 -12.28 0.85 12.04
N HIS A 199 -12.24 -0.49 12.05
CA HIS A 199 -11.12 -1.25 12.57
C HIS A 199 -9.83 -0.91 11.80
N ILE A 200 -9.83 -0.99 10.48
CA ILE A 200 -8.67 -0.72 9.62
C ILE A 200 -8.13 0.70 9.82
N CYS A 201 -9.02 1.69 9.87
CA CYS A 201 -8.61 3.09 9.95
C CYS A 201 -8.11 3.49 11.35
N LEU A 202 -8.63 2.89 12.44
CA LEU A 202 -8.46 3.40 13.80
C LEU A 202 -7.61 2.51 14.71
N VAL A 203 -7.39 1.23 14.36
CA VAL A 203 -6.64 0.30 15.21
C VAL A 203 -5.13 0.53 15.11
N GLU A 204 -4.40 0.04 16.11
CA GLU A 204 -2.93 -0.03 16.08
C GLU A 204 -2.43 -0.94 14.95
N ASP A 205 -1.29 -0.60 14.32
CA ASP A 205 -0.70 -1.33 13.18
C ASP A 205 -0.56 -2.84 13.43
N LYS A 206 -0.21 -3.24 14.65
CA LYS A 206 -0.03 -4.66 15.02
C LYS A 206 -1.31 -5.49 14.93
N LYS A 207 -2.47 -4.84 14.98
CA LYS A 207 -3.79 -5.48 14.99
C LYS A 207 -4.57 -5.24 13.68
N ILE A 208 -3.99 -4.59 12.68
CA ILE A 208 -4.69 -4.14 11.49
C ILE A 208 -5.39 -5.28 10.73
N PHE A 209 -4.86 -6.50 10.75
CA PHE A 209 -5.45 -7.69 10.17
C PHE A 209 -6.26 -8.53 11.17
N ALA A 210 -6.42 -8.09 12.42
CA ALA A 210 -7.06 -8.87 13.49
C ALA A 210 -8.59 -8.67 13.52
N PHE A 211 -9.27 -8.86 12.38
CA PHE A 211 -10.74 -8.82 12.28
C PHE A 211 -11.25 -9.97 11.43
N LYS A 212 -12.54 -10.26 11.59
CA LYS A 212 -13.25 -11.24 10.76
C LYS A 212 -14.34 -10.51 9.98
N ILE A 213 -14.52 -10.89 8.72
CA ILE A 213 -15.49 -10.29 7.83
C ILE A 213 -16.18 -11.38 7.00
N SER A 214 -17.48 -11.26 6.76
CA SER A 214 -18.20 -12.14 5.87
C SER A 214 -17.85 -11.86 4.40
N VAL A 215 -18.06 -12.83 3.52
CA VAL A 215 -17.82 -12.67 2.08
C VAL A 215 -18.63 -11.51 1.49
N GLY A 216 -19.89 -11.36 1.91
CA GLY A 216 -20.76 -10.29 1.43
C GLY A 216 -20.30 -8.89 1.90
N SER A 217 -19.93 -8.77 3.18
CA SER A 217 -19.38 -7.52 3.72
C SER A 217 -18.00 -7.18 3.13
N LEU A 218 -17.17 -8.19 2.85
CA LEU A 218 -15.87 -7.99 2.20
C LEU A 218 -16.03 -7.43 0.78
N ALA A 219 -17.00 -7.91 0.02
CA ALA A 219 -17.27 -7.39 -1.32
C ALA A 219 -17.61 -5.88 -1.28
N LYS A 220 -18.45 -5.46 -0.32
CA LYS A 220 -18.79 -4.05 -0.12
C LYS A 220 -17.60 -3.22 0.36
N LEU A 221 -16.87 -3.73 1.35
CA LEU A 221 -15.67 -3.07 1.87
C LEU A 221 -14.63 -2.87 0.77
N SER A 222 -14.34 -3.92 -0.01
CA SER A 222 -13.35 -3.86 -1.09
C SER A 222 -13.74 -2.86 -2.18
N ALA A 223 -15.02 -2.82 -2.55
CA ALA A 223 -15.52 -1.86 -3.53
C ALA A 223 -15.40 -0.41 -3.03
N VAL A 224 -15.79 -0.17 -1.77
CA VAL A 224 -15.72 1.17 -1.15
C VAL A 224 -14.27 1.59 -0.96
N ALA A 225 -13.38 0.71 -0.48
CA ALA A 225 -11.96 0.99 -0.27
C ALA A 225 -11.28 1.38 -1.58
N GLU A 226 -11.51 0.60 -2.64
CA GLU A 226 -10.98 0.87 -3.98
C GLU A 226 -11.43 2.23 -4.52
N GLN A 227 -12.73 2.47 -4.51
CA GLN A 227 -13.26 3.73 -5.02
C GLN A 227 -12.81 4.93 -4.19
N TYR A 228 -12.77 4.78 -2.86
CA TYR A 228 -12.26 5.83 -1.97
C TYR A 228 -10.80 6.17 -2.28
N ALA A 229 -9.94 5.17 -2.38
CA ALA A 229 -8.53 5.36 -2.72
C ALA A 229 -8.35 6.02 -4.10
N LEU A 230 -9.05 5.52 -5.13
CA LEU A 230 -8.95 6.06 -6.49
C LEU A 230 -9.48 7.50 -6.59
N THR A 231 -10.45 7.89 -5.76
CA THR A 231 -11.00 9.26 -5.74
C THR A 231 -9.99 10.28 -5.20
N HIS A 232 -9.11 9.85 -4.28
CA HIS A 232 -8.14 10.75 -3.63
C HIS A 232 -6.72 10.67 -4.21
N LEU A 233 -6.49 9.85 -5.23
CA LEU A 233 -5.22 9.81 -5.94
C LEU A 233 -5.19 10.87 -7.05
N ASP A 234 -4.10 11.64 -7.10
CA ASP A 234 -3.89 12.68 -8.13
C ASP A 234 -3.79 12.10 -9.55
N LYS A 235 -3.32 10.86 -9.67
CA LYS A 235 -3.07 10.20 -10.96
C LYS A 235 -3.55 8.76 -10.97
N PRO A 236 -4.07 8.28 -12.10
CA PRO A 236 -4.46 6.87 -12.23
C PRO A 236 -3.23 5.95 -12.13
N LEU A 237 -3.41 4.84 -11.42
CA LEU A 237 -2.38 3.80 -11.30
C LEU A 237 -2.38 2.90 -12.54
N LYS A 238 -1.21 2.69 -13.14
CA LYS A 238 -1.05 1.87 -14.36
C LYS A 238 -1.28 0.38 -14.07
N SER A 239 -0.90 -0.08 -12.88
CA SER A 239 -1.10 -1.45 -12.41
C SER A 239 -2.57 -1.82 -12.15
N TYR A 240 -3.44 -0.81 -11.98
CA TYR A 240 -4.84 -1.03 -11.64
C TYR A 240 -5.60 -1.87 -12.68
N SER A 241 -5.43 -1.58 -13.97
CA SER A 241 -6.10 -2.34 -15.04
C SER A 241 -5.67 -3.81 -15.06
N PHE A 242 -4.39 -4.09 -14.82
CA PHE A 242 -3.88 -5.44 -14.69
C PHE A 242 -4.45 -6.12 -13.44
N LEU A 243 -4.42 -5.45 -12.28
CA LEU A 243 -4.99 -6.00 -11.06
C LEU A 243 -6.46 -6.40 -11.26
N LYS A 244 -7.29 -5.56 -11.89
CA LYS A 244 -8.70 -5.86 -12.16
C LYS A 244 -8.91 -7.04 -13.11
N SER A 245 -7.94 -7.38 -13.94
CA SER A 245 -8.01 -8.54 -14.83
C SER A 245 -7.70 -9.86 -14.12
N VAL A 246 -6.96 -9.83 -13.01
CA VAL A 246 -6.50 -11.03 -12.28
C VAL A 246 -7.17 -11.18 -10.90
N LEU A 247 -7.62 -10.10 -10.30
CA LEU A 247 -8.33 -10.07 -9.01
C LEU A 247 -9.58 -9.19 -9.15
N PRO A 248 -10.67 -9.73 -9.72
CA PRO A 248 -11.93 -9.01 -10.00
C PRO A 248 -12.71 -8.61 -8.74
#